data_0ec1cdffc99a5c7126df929fe3eca3f8
#
_entry.id   0ec1cdffc99a5c7126df929fe3eca3f8
#
_cell.length_a   1.000
_cell.length_b   1.000
_cell.length_c   1.000
_cell.angle_alpha   90.00
_cell.angle_beta   90.00
_cell.angle_gamma   90.00
#
_symmetry.space_group_name_H-M   'P 1'
#
loop_
_entity.id
_entity.type
_entity.pdbx_description
1 polymer ?
#
loop_
_entity_poly.entity_id
_entity_poly.type
_entity_poly.pdbx_seq_one_letter_code
_entity_poly.pdbx_strand_id
1 'polypeptide(L)'
;MKIDRFKLVTNQGPHWYRTFVLAAVAALTLISATAEAAGGRQVIAPDVPAARGHQKMSADLAGFPVNADGTVSVIIQFNQTPKAQHFADMSARGGRLKFSLTRINGAAYRIPVRMLAWLQNHPDVAYVSPDRPNQVASSDDNPGPDDDIPAVTVDIARQQYGIDGTGVGVAVIDSGVFNHDDLQNATGTASRIVYSESFIPGDPSTNDAYGHGTHVAGIIAGNGKDSKGGYAKQYLGVAPNANIINLRVLNANGAGTDSQVIAAIQRAIQLKNTYNIRVINLSLGRNIFESYALDPVCQAVEAAWQSGIVVVVAAGNEGRNNDFGTDGYATILAPGNDPNVITVGATKTNSSASRMDDTVASYSSKGPTLLDHVVKPDLVAPGNRIVSLSSPGSTLVTSLGNLNVQGTSNCTGKCSGKYTRLSGTSMATPIVAGAAALMLQKDPTVTPDTIKARMMKTAWKGYPTNSWGWDCWGHGHFSQYDIFTIGAGYIDVYAALGNNDVVNAGAASPVANFNTVTGKVSLSNSQSIVWGNSIIWGSSIIWGDSIVWGGNIVSSDSIIWGDSIIWGQTGVAGNSIIWGSSIVWGADSVVGLSDSEDGEN
;
A
#
# COMPACT_ATOMS: atom_id res chain seq x y z
N MET A 1 -9.06 38.79 38.04
CA MET A 1 -9.57 37.95 37.00
C MET A 1 -8.45 37.03 36.59
N LYS A 2 -8.50 35.76 37.04
CA LYS A 2 -7.42 34.78 36.96
C LYS A 2 -7.38 34.13 35.61
N ILE A 3 -6.19 34.10 35.00
CA ILE A 3 -5.91 33.35 33.77
C ILE A 3 -5.34 32.02 34.21
N ASP A 4 -6.06 30.94 34.06
CA ASP A 4 -5.59 29.59 34.30
C ASP A 4 -4.77 29.07 33.11
N ARG A 5 -3.62 28.53 33.48
CA ARG A 5 -2.63 27.96 32.55
C ARG A 5 -3.12 26.61 32.01
N PHE A 6 -3.29 26.51 30.70
CA PHE A 6 -3.37 25.21 30.02
C PHE A 6 -1.99 24.54 30.04
N LYS A 7 -1.94 23.34 30.61
CA LYS A 7 -0.77 22.46 30.53
C LYS A 7 -0.79 21.78 29.15
N LEU A 8 0.25 22.04 28.37
CA LEU A 8 0.58 21.20 27.21
C LEU A 8 0.92 19.78 27.72
N VAL A 9 0.13 18.81 27.36
CA VAL A 9 0.50 17.40 27.42
C VAL A 9 1.23 17.07 26.12
N THR A 10 2.54 17.10 26.18
CA THR A 10 3.38 16.57 25.10
C THR A 10 3.29 15.06 25.13
N ASN A 11 2.60 14.49 24.17
CA ASN A 11 2.58 13.05 23.94
C ASN A 11 3.94 12.64 23.36
N GLN A 12 4.83 12.16 24.20
CA GLN A 12 6.14 11.65 23.79
C GLN A 12 5.95 10.22 23.28
N GLY A 13 5.90 10.06 21.96
CA GLY A 13 6.18 8.77 21.34
C GLY A 13 7.61 8.33 21.67
N PRO A 14 7.89 7.03 21.66
CA PRO A 14 9.17 6.52 22.17
C PRO A 14 10.37 7.09 21.40
N HIS A 15 11.29 7.67 22.14
CA HIS A 15 12.51 8.36 21.67
C HIS A 15 13.42 7.57 20.72
N TRP A 16 13.26 6.27 20.62
CA TRP A 16 14.08 5.41 19.75
C TRP A 16 13.82 5.62 18.24
N TYR A 17 12.64 6.11 17.86
CA TYR A 17 12.28 6.38 16.46
C TYR A 17 13.13 7.52 15.84
N ARG A 18 13.46 8.56 16.65
CA ARG A 18 14.28 9.69 16.19
C ARG A 18 15.75 9.34 16.00
N THR A 19 16.27 8.41 16.81
CA THR A 19 17.70 8.03 16.77
C THR A 19 18.01 7.13 15.56
N PHE A 20 17.06 6.32 15.11
CA PHE A 20 17.27 5.42 13.98
C PHE A 20 17.31 6.13 12.63
N VAL A 21 16.45 7.12 12.45
CA VAL A 21 16.40 7.90 11.21
C VAL A 21 17.67 8.73 11.05
N LEU A 22 18.19 9.33 12.13
CA LEU A 22 19.44 10.08 12.10
C LEU A 22 20.68 9.19 11.83
N ALA A 23 20.67 7.94 12.25
CA ALA A 23 21.78 7.02 11.93
C ALA A 23 21.78 6.58 10.47
N ALA A 24 20.62 6.41 9.84
CA ALA A 24 20.52 6.07 8.42
C ALA A 24 20.94 7.26 7.52
N VAL A 25 20.58 8.49 7.90
CA VAL A 25 20.99 9.70 7.18
C VAL A 25 22.49 9.97 7.35
N ALA A 26 23.06 9.74 8.54
CA ALA A 26 24.50 9.89 8.76
C ALA A 26 25.35 8.86 7.99
N ALA A 27 24.84 7.65 7.76
CA ALA A 27 25.52 6.64 6.95
C ALA A 27 25.49 7.01 5.44
N LEU A 28 24.41 7.64 4.97
CA LEU A 28 24.30 8.11 3.59
C LEU A 28 25.17 9.35 3.30
N THR A 29 25.33 10.27 4.27
CA THR A 29 26.22 11.44 4.11
C THR A 29 27.71 11.10 4.16
N LEU A 30 28.11 10.02 4.83
CA LEU A 30 29.51 9.57 4.83
C LEU A 30 29.93 8.86 3.52
N ILE A 31 28.96 8.32 2.76
CA ILE A 31 29.24 7.71 1.45
C ILE A 31 29.37 8.78 0.35
N SER A 32 28.72 9.93 0.48
CA SER A 32 28.83 11.03 -0.48
C SER A 32 30.12 11.85 -0.35
N ALA A 33 30.79 11.85 0.81
CA ALA A 33 32.01 12.62 1.05
C ALA A 33 33.29 11.96 0.51
N THR A 34 33.24 10.70 0.03
CA THR A 34 34.42 10.00 -0.55
C THR A 34 34.38 9.89 -2.07
N ALA A 35 33.39 10.46 -2.76
CA ALA A 35 33.22 10.36 -4.22
C ALA A 35 33.84 11.55 -5.00
N GLU A 36 34.40 12.55 -4.34
CA GLU A 36 34.95 13.77 -5.01
C GLU A 36 36.39 13.66 -5.56
N ALA A 37 36.98 12.47 -5.59
CA ALA A 37 38.37 12.31 -6.05
C ALA A 37 38.60 11.26 -7.12
N ALA A 38 37.67 11.01 -8.05
CA ALA A 38 37.97 10.15 -9.22
C ALA A 38 37.10 10.53 -10.43
N GLY A 39 37.79 10.94 -11.48
CA GLY A 39 37.24 11.44 -12.74
C GLY A 39 36.16 10.62 -13.42
N GLY A 40 35.34 11.35 -14.16
CA GLY A 40 34.26 10.99 -15.05
C GLY A 40 34.02 9.51 -15.38
N ARG A 41 33.02 8.92 -14.72
CA ARG A 41 32.35 7.71 -15.21
C ARG A 41 30.88 8.00 -15.34
N GLN A 42 30.38 7.88 -16.57
CA GLN A 42 28.96 7.76 -16.88
C GLN A 42 28.34 6.73 -15.95
N VAL A 43 27.47 7.15 -15.04
CA VAL A 43 26.65 6.23 -14.25
C VAL A 43 25.51 5.81 -15.17
N ILE A 44 25.73 4.70 -15.88
CA ILE A 44 24.65 3.89 -16.46
C ILE A 44 23.82 3.43 -15.28
N ALA A 45 22.48 3.55 -15.40
CA ALA A 45 21.55 3.01 -14.41
C ALA A 45 21.98 1.59 -14.03
N PRO A 46 21.99 1.24 -12.74
CA PRO A 46 22.42 -0.10 -12.38
C PRO A 46 21.42 -1.10 -12.98
N ASP A 47 21.92 -1.93 -13.89
CA ASP A 47 21.37 -3.26 -14.06
C ASP A 47 21.37 -3.89 -12.66
N VAL A 48 20.18 -4.13 -12.12
CA VAL A 48 19.97 -4.75 -10.81
C VAL A 48 20.18 -6.27 -10.94
N PRO A 49 21.38 -6.73 -11.18
CA PRO A 49 21.84 -8.03 -10.71
C PRO A 49 23.22 -8.00 -10.10
N ALA A 50 23.93 -6.90 -10.08
CA ALA A 50 25.35 -6.89 -9.71
C ALA A 50 25.65 -6.49 -8.27
N ALA A 51 24.70 -6.13 -7.45
CA ALA A 51 24.90 -5.95 -6.00
C ALA A 51 25.01 -7.27 -5.22
N ARG A 52 25.40 -8.37 -5.88
CA ARG A 52 25.76 -9.64 -5.23
C ARG A 52 27.16 -9.64 -4.62
N GLY A 53 27.69 -8.49 -4.31
CA GLY A 53 28.95 -8.34 -3.58
C GLY A 53 28.69 -7.72 -2.22
N HIS A 54 28.53 -8.53 -1.18
CA HIS A 54 29.13 -8.32 0.14
C HIS A 54 28.30 -7.93 1.36
N GLN A 55 27.00 -7.63 1.31
CA GLN A 55 26.29 -7.48 2.56
C GLN A 55 25.12 -8.48 2.65
N LYS A 56 25.40 -9.63 3.30
CA LYS A 56 24.37 -10.66 3.56
C LYS A 56 23.42 -10.28 4.69
N MET A 57 23.59 -9.11 5.28
CA MET A 57 22.80 -8.62 6.41
C MET A 57 22.12 -7.34 6.05
N SER A 58 20.84 -7.22 6.39
CA SER A 58 20.13 -5.94 6.32
C SER A 58 20.80 -4.89 7.21
N ALA A 59 20.86 -3.65 6.73
CA ALA A 59 21.57 -2.57 7.42
C ALA A 59 20.96 -2.25 8.80
N ASP A 60 19.64 -2.38 8.94
CA ASP A 60 18.92 -2.12 10.19
C ASP A 60 19.05 -3.25 11.23
N LEU A 61 19.58 -4.43 10.83
CA LEU A 61 19.72 -5.57 11.75
C LEU A 61 20.66 -5.28 12.93
N ALA A 62 21.70 -4.45 12.73
CA ALA A 62 22.65 -4.08 13.78
C ALA A 62 22.00 -3.28 14.92
N GLY A 63 20.96 -2.51 14.61
CA GLY A 63 20.20 -1.72 15.58
C GLY A 63 18.87 -2.34 16.01
N PHE A 64 18.55 -3.52 15.51
CA PHE A 64 17.25 -4.14 15.79
C PHE A 64 17.16 -4.60 17.26
N PRO A 65 16.00 -4.44 17.91
CA PRO A 65 15.84 -4.77 19.33
C PRO A 65 16.20 -6.22 19.67
N VAL A 66 17.05 -6.38 20.67
CA VAL A 66 17.40 -7.68 21.24
C VAL A 66 16.42 -8.00 22.36
N ASN A 67 15.86 -9.22 22.34
CA ASN A 67 14.97 -9.70 23.39
C ASN A 67 15.73 -9.85 24.73
N ALA A 68 14.99 -9.85 25.84
CA ALA A 68 15.57 -10.00 27.19
C ALA A 68 16.40 -11.29 27.39
N ASP A 69 16.15 -12.33 26.58
CA ASP A 69 16.90 -13.59 26.58
C ASP A 69 18.14 -13.59 25.67
N GLY A 70 18.55 -12.42 25.16
CA GLY A 70 19.71 -12.27 24.27
C GLY A 70 19.50 -12.80 22.85
N THR A 71 18.24 -12.96 22.43
CA THR A 71 17.88 -13.42 21.10
C THR A 71 17.36 -12.27 20.21
N VAL A 72 17.43 -12.47 18.90
CA VAL A 72 16.82 -11.58 17.88
C VAL A 72 15.94 -12.42 16.96
N SER A 73 14.82 -11.84 16.50
CA SER A 73 13.95 -12.43 15.50
C SER A 73 14.42 -12.03 14.10
N VAL A 74 14.65 -13.02 13.23
CA VAL A 74 15.19 -12.81 11.89
C VAL A 74 14.49 -13.66 10.86
N ILE A 75 14.49 -13.21 9.61
CA ILE A 75 14.18 -13.99 8.42
C ILE A 75 15.50 -14.29 7.71
N ILE A 76 15.79 -15.57 7.50
CA ILE A 76 17.00 -16.05 6.83
C ILE A 76 16.58 -16.57 5.47
N GLN A 77 17.14 -16.01 4.42
CA GLN A 77 17.00 -16.47 3.05
C GLN A 77 18.24 -17.28 2.65
N PHE A 78 18.02 -18.39 1.98
CA PHE A 78 19.07 -19.28 1.49
C PHE A 78 19.20 -19.19 -0.03
N ASN A 79 20.36 -19.58 -0.56
CA ASN A 79 20.61 -19.64 -2.01
C ASN A 79 19.69 -20.65 -2.73
N GLN A 80 19.09 -21.57 -1.98
CA GLN A 80 18.15 -22.59 -2.44
C GLN A 80 17.14 -22.92 -1.33
N THR A 81 16.09 -23.63 -1.66
CA THR A 81 15.11 -24.09 -0.67
C THR A 81 15.81 -24.79 0.51
N PRO A 82 15.53 -24.38 1.76
CA PRO A 82 16.21 -24.94 2.93
C PRO A 82 15.99 -26.45 3.05
N LYS A 83 17.08 -27.18 3.30
CA LYS A 83 17.08 -28.63 3.53
C LYS A 83 17.00 -28.96 5.01
N ALA A 84 16.68 -30.20 5.36
CA ALA A 84 16.64 -30.66 6.75
C ALA A 84 17.93 -30.36 7.54
N GLN A 85 19.09 -30.40 6.87
CA GLN A 85 20.38 -30.07 7.47
C GLN A 85 20.44 -28.61 7.94
N HIS A 86 19.94 -27.64 7.14
CA HIS A 86 19.92 -26.24 7.54
C HIS A 86 19.12 -26.05 8.83
N PHE A 87 17.96 -26.71 8.95
CA PHE A 87 17.15 -26.63 10.16
C PHE A 87 17.85 -27.27 11.37
N ALA A 88 18.54 -28.40 11.17
CA ALA A 88 19.31 -29.07 12.21
C ALA A 88 20.49 -28.20 12.70
N ASP A 89 21.25 -27.59 11.78
CA ASP A 89 22.37 -26.71 12.10
C ASP A 89 21.94 -25.46 12.86
N MET A 90 20.82 -24.86 12.48
CA MET A 90 20.21 -23.75 13.18
C MET A 90 19.81 -24.13 14.61
N SER A 91 19.12 -25.27 14.76
CA SER A 91 18.66 -25.78 16.07
C SER A 91 19.85 -26.10 16.99
N ALA A 92 20.89 -26.77 16.49
CA ALA A 92 22.09 -27.10 17.25
C ALA A 92 22.81 -25.87 17.84
N ARG A 93 22.64 -24.69 17.21
CA ARG A 93 23.22 -23.40 17.66
C ARG A 93 22.27 -22.58 18.52
N GLY A 94 21.08 -23.13 18.85
CA GLY A 94 20.09 -22.47 19.71
C GLY A 94 19.06 -21.63 18.94
N GLY A 95 19.00 -21.73 17.62
CA GLY A 95 17.96 -21.15 16.80
C GLY A 95 16.62 -21.85 17.01
N ARG A 96 15.56 -21.09 17.20
CA ARG A 96 14.18 -21.58 17.31
C ARG A 96 13.41 -21.19 16.06
N LEU A 97 12.99 -22.20 15.29
CA LEU A 97 12.18 -22.00 14.09
C LEU A 97 10.81 -21.41 14.47
N LYS A 98 10.40 -20.35 13.80
CA LYS A 98 9.05 -19.76 13.86
C LYS A 98 8.21 -20.25 12.67
N PHE A 99 8.71 -20.01 11.46
CA PHE A 99 8.05 -20.40 10.20
C PHE A 99 9.05 -20.90 9.17
N SER A 100 8.65 -21.94 8.41
CA SER A 100 9.33 -22.34 7.19
C SER A 100 8.73 -21.56 6.01
N LEU A 101 9.54 -20.74 5.34
CA LEU A 101 9.12 -19.78 4.30
C LEU A 101 9.69 -20.21 2.94
N THR A 102 9.27 -21.39 2.48
CA THR A 102 9.87 -22.06 1.31
C THR A 102 9.67 -21.29 0.01
N ARG A 103 8.65 -20.44 -0.09
CA ARG A 103 8.39 -19.64 -1.31
C ARG A 103 9.43 -18.55 -1.55
N ILE A 104 10.14 -18.14 -0.51
CA ILE A 104 11.27 -17.19 -0.59
C ILE A 104 12.60 -17.88 -0.28
N ASN A 105 12.67 -19.22 -0.40
CA ASN A 105 13.83 -20.01 0.00
C ASN A 105 14.31 -19.72 1.42
N GLY A 106 13.41 -19.40 2.35
CA GLY A 106 13.75 -18.87 3.66
C GLY A 106 13.11 -19.60 4.83
N ALA A 107 13.46 -19.10 6.01
CA ALA A 107 12.83 -19.47 7.26
C ALA A 107 12.95 -18.34 8.28
N ALA A 108 11.91 -18.15 9.09
CA ALA A 108 11.93 -17.21 10.20
C ALA A 108 12.36 -17.91 11.49
N TYR A 109 13.29 -17.27 12.20
CA TYR A 109 13.89 -17.80 13.42
C TYR A 109 13.94 -16.77 14.53
N ARG A 110 13.94 -17.26 15.75
CA ARG A 110 14.47 -16.55 16.92
C ARG A 110 15.85 -17.14 17.23
N ILE A 111 16.91 -16.33 17.13
CA ILE A 111 18.30 -16.79 17.26
C ILE A 111 19.06 -16.02 18.34
N PRO A 112 20.04 -16.63 19.03
CA PRO A 112 21.01 -15.88 19.82
C PRO A 112 21.77 -14.88 18.95
N VAL A 113 21.97 -13.64 19.42
CA VAL A 113 22.64 -12.57 18.65
C VAL A 113 24.01 -13.00 18.12
N ARG A 114 24.76 -13.79 18.92
CA ARG A 114 26.07 -14.33 18.50
C ARG A 114 26.04 -15.18 17.22
N MET A 115 24.85 -15.68 16.81
CA MET A 115 24.73 -16.44 15.57
C MET A 115 24.80 -15.57 14.32
N LEU A 116 24.60 -14.27 14.41
CA LEU A 116 24.64 -13.37 13.26
C LEU A 116 25.98 -13.44 12.54
N ALA A 117 27.09 -13.46 13.28
CA ALA A 117 28.43 -13.58 12.69
C ALA A 117 28.63 -14.93 11.94
N TRP A 118 28.04 -16.01 12.44
CA TRP A 118 28.07 -17.29 11.75
C TRP A 118 27.22 -17.28 10.48
N LEU A 119 26.01 -16.71 10.51
CA LEU A 119 25.14 -16.57 9.36
C LEU A 119 25.78 -15.72 8.25
N GLN A 120 26.45 -14.62 8.62
CA GLN A 120 27.15 -13.76 7.66
C GLN A 120 28.19 -14.53 6.84
N ASN A 121 28.86 -15.51 7.45
CA ASN A 121 29.91 -16.29 6.81
C ASN A 121 29.41 -17.65 6.25
N HIS A 122 28.13 -17.98 6.42
CA HIS A 122 27.60 -19.27 5.96
C HIS A 122 27.42 -19.25 4.44
N PRO A 123 27.95 -20.23 3.69
CA PRO A 123 27.93 -20.22 2.22
C PRO A 123 26.52 -20.28 1.63
N ASP A 124 25.61 -21.03 2.28
CA ASP A 124 24.25 -21.24 1.78
C ASP A 124 23.29 -20.11 2.16
N VAL A 125 23.68 -19.16 3.03
CA VAL A 125 22.87 -18.00 3.38
C VAL A 125 23.02 -16.93 2.31
N ALA A 126 21.90 -16.55 1.70
CA ALA A 126 21.82 -15.47 0.73
C ALA A 126 21.67 -14.11 1.42
N TYR A 127 20.69 -14.02 2.35
CA TYR A 127 20.38 -12.77 3.04
C TYR A 127 19.76 -13.00 4.41
N VAL A 128 19.94 -12.06 5.33
CA VAL A 128 19.34 -12.07 6.67
C VAL A 128 18.76 -10.70 6.96
N SER A 129 17.47 -10.63 7.24
CA SER A 129 16.77 -9.42 7.65
C SER A 129 16.11 -9.60 9.03
N PRO A 130 15.85 -8.53 9.78
CA PRO A 130 14.99 -8.60 10.95
C PRO A 130 13.59 -9.08 10.58
N ASP A 131 12.90 -9.75 11.52
CA ASP A 131 11.48 -10.03 11.45
C ASP A 131 10.70 -8.79 11.93
N ARG A 132 10.51 -7.83 11.03
CA ARG A 132 10.03 -6.49 11.29
C ARG A 132 8.54 -6.45 11.65
N PRO A 133 8.11 -5.49 12.48
CA PRO A 133 6.69 -5.28 12.74
C PRO A 133 5.96 -4.76 11.51
N ASN A 134 4.75 -5.25 11.32
CA ASN A 134 3.75 -4.75 10.38
C ASN A 134 2.56 -4.20 11.14
N GLN A 135 1.91 -3.19 10.61
CA GLN A 135 0.76 -2.55 11.22
C GLN A 135 -0.30 -2.23 10.16
N VAL A 136 -1.56 -2.13 10.59
CA VAL A 136 -2.59 -1.46 9.79
C VAL A 136 -2.29 0.04 9.74
N ALA A 137 -2.50 0.62 8.60
CA ALA A 137 -2.46 2.05 8.45
C ALA A 137 -3.83 2.62 8.85
N SER A 138 -3.95 3.17 10.06
CA SER A 138 -5.13 3.90 10.50
C SER A 138 -4.94 5.39 10.29
N SER A 139 -5.95 6.08 9.83
CA SER A 139 -5.97 7.54 9.70
C SER A 139 -7.00 8.15 10.63
N ASP A 140 -6.82 9.44 10.92
CA ASP A 140 -7.67 10.20 11.83
C ASP A 140 -9.10 10.36 11.36
N ASP A 141 -10.01 10.39 12.33
CA ASP A 141 -11.40 10.70 12.13
C ASP A 141 -11.63 12.19 11.88
N ASN A 142 -11.78 12.57 10.66
CA ASN A 142 -12.33 13.88 10.35
C ASN A 142 -13.85 13.82 10.36
N PRO A 143 -14.58 14.66 11.13
CA PRO A 143 -16.03 14.72 11.04
C PRO A 143 -16.46 15.22 9.66
N GLY A 144 -17.23 14.42 8.95
CA GLY A 144 -17.71 14.72 7.61
C GLY A 144 -18.69 13.64 7.15
N PRO A 145 -19.27 13.80 5.98
CA PRO A 145 -20.18 12.80 5.41
C PRO A 145 -19.42 11.54 4.94
N ASP A 146 -20.12 10.41 4.80
CA ASP A 146 -19.56 9.13 4.39
C ASP A 146 -19.25 9.11 2.89
N ASP A 147 -18.13 8.49 2.50
CA ASP A 147 -17.76 8.33 1.11
C ASP A 147 -18.50 7.17 0.43
N ASP A 148 -18.65 7.24 -0.87
CA ASP A 148 -19.43 6.33 -1.69
C ASP A 148 -18.58 5.41 -2.57
N ILE A 149 -18.72 4.09 -2.36
CA ILE A 149 -18.13 3.06 -3.24
C ILE A 149 -18.68 3.12 -4.70
N PRO A 150 -19.96 3.46 -4.96
CA PRO A 150 -20.49 3.64 -6.31
C PRO A 150 -19.71 4.59 -7.21
N ALA A 151 -18.92 5.52 -6.66
CA ALA A 151 -18.06 6.42 -7.45
C ALA A 151 -17.09 5.68 -8.39
N VAL A 152 -16.74 4.42 -8.09
CA VAL A 152 -15.91 3.56 -8.96
C VAL A 152 -16.69 2.85 -10.07
N THR A 153 -17.95 3.21 -10.32
CA THR A 153 -18.83 2.62 -11.37
C THR A 153 -19.18 1.13 -11.17
N VAL A 154 -18.99 0.60 -9.97
CA VAL A 154 -19.18 -0.84 -9.70
C VAL A 154 -20.63 -1.29 -9.85
N ASP A 155 -21.61 -0.45 -9.53
CA ASP A 155 -23.03 -0.79 -9.65
C ASP A 155 -23.42 -0.95 -11.11
N ILE A 156 -22.95 -0.04 -11.97
CA ILE A 156 -23.14 -0.12 -13.42
C ILE A 156 -22.47 -1.39 -13.95
N ALA A 157 -21.25 -1.67 -13.50
CA ALA A 157 -20.50 -2.85 -13.91
C ALA A 157 -21.22 -4.16 -13.56
N ARG A 158 -21.68 -4.29 -12.33
CA ARG A 158 -22.44 -5.49 -11.88
C ARG A 158 -23.72 -5.68 -12.67
N GLN A 159 -24.47 -4.62 -12.87
CA GLN A 159 -25.73 -4.66 -13.62
C GLN A 159 -25.50 -5.02 -15.09
N GLN A 160 -24.52 -4.39 -15.75
CA GLN A 160 -24.26 -4.55 -17.16
C GLN A 160 -23.70 -5.94 -17.51
N TYR A 161 -22.80 -6.48 -16.66
CA TYR A 161 -22.13 -7.74 -16.91
C TYR A 161 -22.75 -8.94 -16.18
N GLY A 162 -23.69 -8.71 -15.25
CA GLY A 162 -24.34 -9.78 -14.49
C GLY A 162 -23.36 -10.52 -13.56
N ILE A 163 -22.37 -9.84 -12.99
CA ILE A 163 -21.30 -10.41 -12.17
C ILE A 163 -21.31 -9.81 -10.76
N ASP A 164 -20.87 -10.63 -9.78
CA ASP A 164 -20.93 -10.28 -8.36
C ASP A 164 -19.80 -10.91 -7.52
N GLY A 165 -18.81 -11.51 -8.17
CA GLY A 165 -17.68 -12.20 -7.54
C GLY A 165 -17.90 -13.68 -7.26
N THR A 166 -19.06 -14.25 -7.61
CA THR A 166 -19.38 -15.67 -7.37
C THR A 166 -18.26 -16.58 -7.88
N GLY A 167 -17.83 -17.52 -7.04
CA GLY A 167 -16.82 -18.52 -7.37
C GLY A 167 -15.36 -18.06 -7.22
N VAL A 168 -15.11 -16.78 -6.99
CA VAL A 168 -13.74 -16.25 -6.81
C VAL A 168 -13.39 -16.17 -5.33
N GLY A 169 -12.24 -16.73 -4.95
CA GLY A 169 -11.67 -16.62 -3.62
C GLY A 169 -10.76 -15.39 -3.49
N VAL A 170 -10.99 -14.59 -2.45
CA VAL A 170 -10.15 -13.45 -2.07
C VAL A 170 -9.54 -13.72 -0.70
N ALA A 171 -8.22 -13.79 -0.62
CA ALA A 171 -7.52 -13.93 0.65
C ALA A 171 -7.37 -12.54 1.31
N VAL A 172 -7.95 -12.39 2.49
CA VAL A 172 -7.79 -11.23 3.37
C VAL A 172 -6.72 -11.57 4.40
N ILE A 173 -5.53 -10.99 4.24
CA ILE A 173 -4.40 -11.15 5.15
C ILE A 173 -4.38 -9.91 6.06
N ASP A 174 -4.96 -10.05 7.26
CA ASP A 174 -5.28 -8.91 8.12
C ASP A 174 -5.42 -9.33 9.61
N SER A 175 -6.22 -8.62 10.39
CA SER A 175 -6.47 -8.86 11.82
C SER A 175 -7.46 -9.99 12.13
N GLY A 176 -7.96 -10.68 11.11
CA GLY A 176 -9.02 -11.69 11.22
C GLY A 176 -10.31 -11.22 10.55
N VAL A 177 -11.31 -12.08 10.49
CA VAL A 177 -12.64 -11.73 9.98
C VAL A 177 -13.71 -12.30 10.91
N PHE A 178 -14.60 -11.42 11.39
CA PHE A 178 -15.77 -11.81 12.16
C PHE A 178 -16.82 -12.45 11.24
N ASN A 179 -17.50 -13.49 11.71
CA ASN A 179 -18.56 -14.16 10.94
C ASN A 179 -19.84 -13.31 10.91
N HIS A 180 -19.80 -12.22 10.15
CA HIS A 180 -20.90 -11.26 9.99
C HIS A 180 -22.00 -11.83 9.08
N ASP A 181 -23.26 -11.45 9.29
CA ASP A 181 -24.40 -11.93 8.50
C ASP A 181 -24.29 -11.54 7.02
N ASP A 182 -23.68 -10.42 6.72
CA ASP A 182 -23.40 -9.96 5.34
C ASP A 182 -22.30 -10.74 4.62
N LEU A 183 -21.57 -11.61 5.34
CA LEU A 183 -20.61 -12.56 4.75
C LEU A 183 -21.19 -13.98 4.63
N GLN A 184 -22.49 -14.13 4.77
CA GLN A 184 -23.21 -15.36 4.46
C GLN A 184 -23.71 -15.35 3.00
N ASN A 185 -24.09 -16.53 2.50
CA ASN A 185 -24.76 -16.62 1.20
C ASN A 185 -26.14 -15.92 1.22
N ALA A 186 -26.73 -15.73 0.05
CA ALA A 186 -28.02 -15.02 -0.09
C ALA A 186 -29.14 -15.57 0.80
N THR A 187 -29.14 -16.88 1.05
CA THR A 187 -30.14 -17.55 1.90
C THR A 187 -29.82 -17.46 3.40
N GLY A 188 -28.59 -17.03 3.77
CA GLY A 188 -28.15 -16.99 5.16
C GLY A 188 -27.87 -18.37 5.77
N THR A 189 -27.68 -19.40 4.94
CA THR A 189 -27.51 -20.81 5.39
C THR A 189 -26.06 -21.26 5.43
N ALA A 190 -25.15 -20.54 4.77
CA ALA A 190 -23.73 -20.88 4.72
C ALA A 190 -22.87 -19.62 4.71
N SER A 191 -21.74 -19.67 5.42
CA SER A 191 -20.73 -18.61 5.41
C SER A 191 -19.96 -18.61 4.09
N ARG A 192 -19.65 -17.42 3.59
CA ARG A 192 -18.71 -17.21 2.48
C ARG A 192 -17.26 -16.99 2.96
N ILE A 193 -17.03 -17.05 4.27
CA ILE A 193 -15.70 -17.27 4.85
C ILE A 193 -15.44 -18.77 4.76
N VAL A 194 -14.83 -19.19 3.65
CA VAL A 194 -14.69 -20.62 3.30
C VAL A 194 -13.45 -21.29 3.91
N TYR A 195 -12.52 -20.48 4.41
CA TYR A 195 -11.32 -20.92 5.13
C TYR A 195 -10.87 -19.85 6.12
N SER A 196 -10.34 -20.29 7.26
CA SER A 196 -9.74 -19.38 8.27
C SER A 196 -8.54 -20.05 8.93
N GLU A 197 -7.44 -19.27 9.07
CA GLU A 197 -6.22 -19.69 9.77
C GLU A 197 -5.57 -18.49 10.48
N SER A 198 -5.02 -18.73 11.67
CA SER A 198 -4.27 -17.71 12.43
C SER A 198 -2.77 -18.02 12.38
N PHE A 199 -1.97 -16.99 12.09
CA PHE A 199 -0.50 -17.01 12.12
C PHE A 199 0.05 -16.33 13.37
N ILE A 200 -0.81 -16.00 14.34
CA ILE A 200 -0.38 -15.39 15.60
C ILE A 200 0.13 -16.51 16.54
N PRO A 201 1.40 -16.47 16.94
CA PRO A 201 1.95 -17.50 17.81
C PRO A 201 1.20 -17.57 19.15
N GLY A 202 0.68 -18.77 19.45
CA GLY A 202 -0.07 -19.02 20.69
C GLY A 202 -1.53 -18.55 20.70
N ASP A 203 -2.02 -17.93 19.62
CA ASP A 203 -3.42 -17.55 19.47
C ASP A 203 -4.03 -18.17 18.19
N PRO A 204 -4.73 -19.31 18.32
CA PRO A 204 -5.36 -19.99 17.19
C PRO A 204 -6.67 -19.32 16.74
N SER A 205 -7.18 -18.32 17.45
CA SER A 205 -8.40 -17.62 17.08
C SER A 205 -8.26 -16.95 15.72
N THR A 206 -9.24 -17.10 14.87
CA THR A 206 -9.30 -16.43 13.56
C THR A 206 -10.29 -15.26 13.56
N ASN A 207 -10.93 -15.03 14.70
CA ASN A 207 -11.85 -13.91 14.87
C ASN A 207 -11.10 -12.58 14.89
N ASP A 208 -11.76 -11.54 14.46
CA ASP A 208 -11.20 -10.20 14.35
C ASP A 208 -11.31 -9.45 15.68
N ALA A 209 -10.30 -9.58 16.51
CA ALA A 209 -10.23 -8.88 17.78
C ALA A 209 -9.84 -7.39 17.65
N TYR A 210 -9.28 -6.98 16.51
CA TYR A 210 -8.95 -5.58 16.24
C TYR A 210 -10.09 -4.82 15.56
N GLY A 211 -10.76 -5.43 14.57
CA GLY A 211 -11.92 -4.88 13.85
C GLY A 211 -11.64 -4.39 12.43
N HIS A 212 -10.39 -4.43 11.98
CA HIS A 212 -9.98 -3.91 10.68
C HIS A 212 -10.23 -4.91 9.55
N GLY A 213 -9.84 -6.18 9.72
CA GLY A 213 -9.98 -7.19 8.66
C GLY A 213 -11.45 -7.51 8.32
N THR A 214 -12.36 -7.42 9.29
CA THR A 214 -13.80 -7.54 9.05
C THR A 214 -14.32 -6.40 8.18
N HIS A 215 -13.87 -5.19 8.44
CA HIS A 215 -14.21 -4.01 7.64
C HIS A 215 -13.72 -4.16 6.20
N VAL A 216 -12.46 -4.57 6.03
CA VAL A 216 -11.85 -4.87 4.73
C VAL A 216 -12.62 -5.96 3.97
N ALA A 217 -12.95 -7.08 4.65
CA ALA A 217 -13.74 -8.16 4.04
C ALA A 217 -15.12 -7.69 3.59
N GLY A 218 -15.74 -6.78 4.33
CA GLY A 218 -17.03 -6.17 3.97
C GLY A 218 -16.96 -5.30 2.73
N ILE A 219 -15.90 -4.50 2.55
CA ILE A 219 -15.68 -3.70 1.32
C ILE A 219 -15.51 -4.63 0.11
N ILE A 220 -14.83 -5.76 0.26
CA ILE A 220 -14.69 -6.74 -0.82
C ILE A 220 -16.03 -7.41 -1.11
N ALA A 221 -16.68 -8.01 -0.08
CA ALA A 221 -17.66 -9.06 -0.27
C ALA A 221 -18.94 -8.93 0.60
N GLY A 222 -19.16 -7.82 1.27
CA GLY A 222 -20.42 -7.58 2.02
C GLY A 222 -21.64 -7.61 1.09
N ASN A 223 -22.67 -8.41 1.42
CA ASN A 223 -23.88 -8.49 0.60
C ASN A 223 -24.97 -7.50 1.02
N GLY A 224 -24.73 -6.65 2.02
CA GLY A 224 -25.60 -5.58 2.47
C GLY A 224 -26.97 -6.05 2.99
N LYS A 225 -27.09 -7.30 3.42
CA LYS A 225 -28.33 -7.88 3.92
C LYS A 225 -28.81 -7.15 5.17
N ASP A 226 -27.90 -6.89 6.10
CA ASP A 226 -28.21 -6.25 7.38
C ASP A 226 -28.52 -4.76 7.22
N SER A 227 -28.04 -4.10 6.16
CA SER A 227 -28.31 -2.68 5.90
C SER A 227 -29.59 -2.43 5.12
N LYS A 228 -30.21 -3.47 4.56
CA LYS A 228 -31.43 -3.33 3.74
C LYS A 228 -32.62 -2.94 4.59
N GLY A 229 -33.10 -1.70 4.41
CA GLY A 229 -34.30 -1.17 5.08
C GLY A 229 -34.10 -0.65 6.52
N GLY A 230 -32.90 -0.83 7.10
CA GLY A 230 -32.57 -0.38 8.46
C GLY A 230 -31.58 0.76 8.55
N TYR A 231 -30.93 1.10 7.44
CA TYR A 231 -29.93 2.17 7.34
C TYR A 231 -30.28 3.17 6.24
N ALA A 232 -29.58 4.30 6.19
CA ALA A 232 -29.83 5.35 5.21
C ALA A 232 -29.60 4.87 3.77
N LYS A 233 -28.64 3.93 3.60
CA LYS A 233 -28.35 3.27 2.32
C LYS A 233 -27.95 1.81 2.55
N GLN A 234 -27.96 1.01 1.49
CA GLN A 234 -27.47 -0.36 1.54
C GLN A 234 -25.94 -0.37 1.33
N TYR A 235 -25.21 -0.97 2.26
CA TYR A 235 -23.74 -1.08 2.19
C TYR A 235 -23.34 -2.39 1.52
N LEU A 236 -23.08 -2.31 0.22
CA LEU A 236 -22.67 -3.44 -0.60
C LEU A 236 -21.15 -3.40 -0.85
N GLY A 237 -20.50 -4.54 -0.71
CA GLY A 237 -19.14 -4.72 -1.18
C GLY A 237 -19.04 -4.72 -2.70
N VAL A 238 -17.83 -4.60 -3.22
CA VAL A 238 -17.57 -4.53 -4.66
C VAL A 238 -17.95 -5.85 -5.35
N ALA A 239 -17.62 -6.98 -4.75
CA ALA A 239 -17.88 -8.34 -5.22
C ALA A 239 -18.71 -9.14 -4.18
N PRO A 240 -20.01 -8.83 -4.01
CA PRO A 240 -20.81 -9.22 -2.85
C PRO A 240 -21.05 -10.73 -2.70
N ASN A 241 -20.67 -11.54 -3.68
CA ASN A 241 -20.72 -13.00 -3.63
C ASN A 241 -19.35 -13.69 -3.74
N ALA A 242 -18.24 -12.94 -3.66
CA ALA A 242 -16.91 -13.53 -3.55
C ALA A 242 -16.74 -14.33 -2.25
N ASN A 243 -15.92 -15.36 -2.29
CA ASN A 243 -15.53 -16.12 -1.12
C ASN A 243 -14.35 -15.45 -0.41
N ILE A 244 -14.36 -15.43 0.91
CA ILE A 244 -13.30 -14.90 1.75
C ILE A 244 -12.45 -16.05 2.32
N ILE A 245 -11.15 -15.91 2.19
CA ILE A 245 -10.16 -16.74 2.85
C ILE A 245 -9.50 -15.86 3.93
N ASN A 246 -9.83 -16.12 5.18
CA ASN A 246 -9.40 -15.33 6.33
C ASN A 246 -8.05 -15.84 6.83
N LEU A 247 -6.99 -15.06 6.66
CA LEU A 247 -5.62 -15.36 7.10
C LEU A 247 -5.17 -14.31 8.10
N ARG A 248 -5.36 -14.62 9.39
CA ARG A 248 -5.08 -13.66 10.45
C ARG A 248 -3.59 -13.57 10.77
N VAL A 249 -3.02 -12.38 10.59
CA VAL A 249 -1.60 -12.06 10.85
C VAL A 249 -1.41 -10.94 11.87
N LEU A 250 -2.47 -10.17 12.18
CA LEU A 250 -2.43 -9.05 13.11
C LEU A 250 -3.19 -9.39 14.40
N ASN A 251 -2.63 -9.00 15.54
CA ASN A 251 -3.22 -9.20 16.87
C ASN A 251 -4.33 -8.19 17.18
N ALA A 252 -4.84 -8.19 18.41
CA ALA A 252 -5.87 -7.27 18.88
C ALA A 252 -5.44 -5.78 18.91
N ASN A 253 -4.17 -5.49 18.70
CA ASN A 253 -3.64 -4.13 18.60
C ASN A 253 -3.35 -3.72 17.14
N GLY A 254 -3.75 -4.53 16.15
CA GLY A 254 -3.48 -4.27 14.74
C GLY A 254 -2.01 -4.45 14.35
N ALA A 255 -1.24 -5.20 15.12
CA ALA A 255 0.20 -5.40 14.92
C ALA A 255 0.54 -6.88 14.63
N GLY A 256 1.48 -7.10 13.73
CA GLY A 256 2.02 -8.40 13.34
C GLY A 256 3.50 -8.31 12.96
N THR A 257 4.02 -9.33 12.28
CA THR A 257 5.41 -9.36 11.81
C THR A 257 5.52 -9.83 10.36
N ASP A 258 6.62 -9.50 9.71
CA ASP A 258 6.94 -9.93 8.33
C ASP A 258 6.78 -11.44 8.16
N SER A 259 7.29 -12.22 9.10
CA SER A 259 7.23 -13.69 9.02
C SER A 259 5.80 -14.25 9.03
N GLN A 260 4.89 -13.60 9.76
CA GLN A 260 3.46 -13.96 9.77
C GLN A 260 2.80 -13.65 8.42
N VAL A 261 3.07 -12.46 7.87
CA VAL A 261 2.55 -12.05 6.56
C VAL A 261 3.04 -13.00 5.46
N ILE A 262 4.34 -13.31 5.43
CA ILE A 262 4.93 -14.22 4.44
C ILE A 262 4.33 -15.63 4.56
N ALA A 263 4.16 -16.12 5.78
CA ALA A 263 3.54 -17.43 6.02
C ALA A 263 2.09 -17.48 5.52
N ALA A 264 1.32 -16.41 5.73
CA ALA A 264 -0.05 -16.28 5.24
C ALA A 264 -0.11 -16.21 3.70
N ILE A 265 0.78 -15.44 3.06
CA ILE A 265 0.90 -15.41 1.59
C ILE A 265 1.24 -16.80 1.04
N GLN A 266 2.21 -17.48 1.65
CA GLN A 266 2.56 -18.84 1.26
C GLN A 266 1.36 -19.80 1.41
N ARG A 267 0.56 -19.67 2.47
CA ARG A 267 -0.66 -20.45 2.67
C ARG A 267 -1.70 -20.16 1.58
N ALA A 268 -1.90 -18.90 1.22
CA ALA A 268 -2.80 -18.52 0.12
C ALA A 268 -2.39 -19.19 -1.20
N ILE A 269 -1.09 -19.22 -1.52
CA ILE A 269 -0.56 -19.91 -2.70
C ILE A 269 -0.82 -21.42 -2.63
N GLN A 270 -0.61 -22.04 -1.47
CA GLN A 270 -0.86 -23.47 -1.27
C GLN A 270 -2.32 -23.85 -1.46
N LEU A 271 -3.23 -23.00 -1.00
CA LEU A 271 -4.68 -23.22 -1.04
C LEU A 271 -5.33 -22.68 -2.32
N LYS A 272 -4.56 -22.11 -3.24
CA LYS A 272 -5.07 -21.47 -4.46
C LYS A 272 -6.08 -22.31 -5.20
N ASN A 273 -5.75 -23.55 -5.50
CA ASN A 273 -6.61 -24.43 -6.28
C ASN A 273 -7.79 -25.01 -5.46
N THR A 274 -7.63 -25.15 -4.14
CA THR A 274 -8.68 -25.69 -3.26
C THR A 274 -9.86 -24.73 -3.11
N TYR A 275 -9.57 -23.41 -2.98
CA TYR A 275 -10.59 -22.39 -2.75
C TYR A 275 -10.67 -21.38 -3.89
N ASN A 276 -10.09 -21.68 -5.05
CA ASN A 276 -10.00 -20.77 -6.19
C ASN A 276 -9.51 -19.37 -5.79
N ILE A 277 -8.43 -19.30 -4.99
CA ILE A 277 -7.86 -18.02 -4.54
C ILE A 277 -7.21 -17.34 -5.73
N ARG A 278 -7.76 -16.21 -6.13
CA ARG A 278 -7.30 -15.46 -7.29
C ARG A 278 -6.82 -14.05 -6.93
N VAL A 279 -7.15 -13.58 -5.73
CA VAL A 279 -6.78 -12.25 -5.23
C VAL A 279 -6.28 -12.37 -3.80
N ILE A 280 -5.23 -11.64 -3.47
CA ILE A 280 -4.77 -11.35 -2.11
C ILE A 280 -4.95 -9.86 -1.86
N ASN A 281 -5.56 -9.51 -0.74
CA ASN A 281 -5.67 -8.15 -0.21
C ASN A 281 -4.73 -7.98 0.98
N LEU A 282 -3.84 -6.98 0.91
CA LEU A 282 -2.91 -6.57 1.95
C LEU A 282 -3.17 -5.11 2.33
N SER A 283 -4.06 -4.91 3.31
CA SER A 283 -4.36 -3.59 3.87
C SER A 283 -3.46 -3.27 5.07
N LEU A 284 -2.17 -3.57 4.95
CA LEU A 284 -1.13 -3.42 5.96
C LEU A 284 0.22 -3.05 5.31
N GLY A 285 1.16 -2.61 6.11
CA GLY A 285 2.50 -2.32 5.62
C GLY A 285 3.45 -1.86 6.73
N ARG A 286 4.67 -1.55 6.32
CA ARG A 286 5.73 -0.99 7.14
C ARG A 286 6.67 -0.12 6.31
N ASN A 287 7.53 0.63 6.98
CA ASN A 287 8.57 1.42 6.31
C ASN A 287 9.51 0.55 5.46
N ILE A 288 10.07 1.15 4.41
CA ILE A 288 11.06 0.52 3.53
C ILE A 288 12.44 0.63 4.20
N PHE A 289 13.13 -0.50 4.36
CA PHE A 289 14.49 -0.57 4.93
C PHE A 289 15.52 -1.10 3.93
N GLU A 290 15.05 -1.73 2.86
CA GLU A 290 15.87 -2.35 1.82
C GLU A 290 15.14 -2.33 0.47
N SER A 291 15.87 -2.56 -0.62
CA SER A 291 15.28 -2.71 -1.95
C SER A 291 14.21 -3.81 -1.96
N TYR A 292 13.13 -3.62 -2.71
CA TYR A 292 12.09 -4.65 -2.90
C TYR A 292 12.70 -6.00 -3.34
N ALA A 293 13.79 -5.98 -4.10
CA ALA A 293 14.46 -7.18 -4.58
C ALA A 293 15.10 -8.02 -3.46
N LEU A 294 15.41 -7.41 -2.31
CA LEU A 294 15.98 -8.06 -1.12
C LEU A 294 14.94 -8.28 -0.03
N ASP A 295 13.89 -7.47 -0.01
CA ASP A 295 12.84 -7.50 1.02
C ASP A 295 12.06 -8.82 0.96
N PRO A 296 12.04 -9.60 2.06
CA PRO A 296 11.41 -10.92 2.03
C PRO A 296 9.89 -10.86 1.88
N VAL A 297 9.22 -9.76 2.28
CA VAL A 297 7.76 -9.62 2.08
C VAL A 297 7.47 -9.28 0.62
N CYS A 298 8.29 -8.43 -0.02
CA CYS A 298 8.19 -8.15 -1.45
C CYS A 298 8.42 -9.42 -2.28
N GLN A 299 9.42 -10.22 -1.95
CA GLN A 299 9.63 -11.52 -2.61
C GLN A 299 8.44 -12.48 -2.43
N ALA A 300 7.77 -12.46 -1.29
CA ALA A 300 6.58 -13.30 -1.06
C ALA A 300 5.38 -12.84 -1.89
N VAL A 301 5.12 -11.52 -2.00
CA VAL A 301 4.04 -11.01 -2.86
C VAL A 301 4.35 -11.24 -4.34
N GLU A 302 5.61 -11.13 -4.75
CA GLU A 302 6.04 -11.48 -6.10
C GLU A 302 5.82 -12.98 -6.40
N ALA A 303 6.16 -13.87 -5.46
CA ALA A 303 5.88 -15.31 -5.60
C ALA A 303 4.38 -15.62 -5.75
N ALA A 304 3.49 -14.86 -5.07
CA ALA A 304 2.05 -14.96 -5.25
C ALA A 304 1.62 -14.47 -6.64
N TRP A 305 2.16 -13.33 -7.10
CA TRP A 305 1.92 -12.77 -8.43
C TRP A 305 2.31 -13.74 -9.54
N GLN A 306 3.52 -14.29 -9.47
CA GLN A 306 4.02 -15.32 -10.40
C GLN A 306 3.21 -16.62 -10.36
N SER A 307 2.56 -16.90 -9.22
CA SER A 307 1.63 -18.03 -9.10
C SER A 307 0.26 -17.74 -9.74
N GLY A 308 0.05 -16.57 -10.36
CA GLY A 308 -1.20 -16.16 -10.99
C GLY A 308 -2.27 -15.71 -9.98
N ILE A 309 -1.87 -15.10 -8.87
CA ILE A 309 -2.75 -14.46 -7.89
C ILE A 309 -2.51 -12.94 -7.98
N VAL A 310 -3.57 -12.18 -8.16
CA VAL A 310 -3.50 -10.71 -8.11
C VAL A 310 -3.25 -10.28 -6.66
N VAL A 311 -2.20 -9.50 -6.43
CA VAL A 311 -1.89 -8.97 -5.11
C VAL A 311 -2.16 -7.47 -5.09
N VAL A 312 -3.03 -7.04 -4.18
CA VAL A 312 -3.44 -5.64 -4.03
C VAL A 312 -2.99 -5.16 -2.65
N VAL A 313 -2.26 -4.05 -2.61
CA VAL A 313 -1.55 -3.56 -1.42
C VAL A 313 -1.87 -2.09 -1.17
N ALA A 314 -2.04 -1.72 0.10
CA ALA A 314 -2.20 -0.33 0.51
C ALA A 314 -0.91 0.48 0.30
N ALA A 315 -1.03 1.69 -0.22
CA ALA A 315 0.13 2.58 -0.41
C ALA A 315 0.76 3.03 0.92
N GLY A 316 -0.04 3.15 1.97
CA GLY A 316 0.30 3.72 3.27
C GLY A 316 -0.44 5.03 3.54
N ASN A 317 -0.40 5.51 4.79
CA ASN A 317 -1.11 6.71 5.23
C ASN A 317 -0.17 7.80 5.76
N GLU A 318 1.03 7.87 5.20
CA GLU A 318 2.10 8.79 5.57
C GLU A 318 2.20 10.01 4.65
N GLY A 319 1.15 10.29 3.83
CA GLY A 319 1.17 11.39 2.85
C GLY A 319 1.24 12.79 3.47
N ARG A 320 1.01 12.92 4.79
CA ARG A 320 1.19 14.16 5.56
C ARG A 320 2.55 14.25 6.24
N ASN A 321 3.35 13.18 6.15
CA ASN A 321 4.68 13.16 6.76
C ASN A 321 5.62 14.09 5.98
N ASN A 322 6.14 15.08 6.66
CA ASN A 322 7.11 16.04 6.12
C ASN A 322 8.42 16.07 6.92
N ASP A 323 8.75 14.98 7.62
CA ASP A 323 9.97 14.89 8.45
C ASP A 323 11.25 15.08 7.63
N PHE A 324 11.19 14.82 6.33
CA PHE A 324 12.30 14.99 5.38
C PHE A 324 12.14 16.21 4.47
N GLY A 325 11.11 17.05 4.65
CA GLY A 325 10.83 18.17 3.75
C GLY A 325 10.38 17.72 2.35
N THR A 326 9.70 16.58 2.25
CA THR A 326 9.28 15.98 0.97
C THR A 326 7.78 16.10 0.69
N ASP A 327 7.01 16.82 1.53
CA ASP A 327 5.56 16.99 1.41
C ASP A 327 4.78 15.66 1.20
N GLY A 328 5.22 14.62 1.92
CA GLY A 328 4.63 13.29 1.87
C GLY A 328 5.07 12.42 0.69
N TYR A 329 6.02 12.87 -0.13
CA TYR A 329 6.64 12.02 -1.15
C TYR A 329 7.65 11.05 -0.53
N ALA A 330 7.91 9.95 -1.23
CA ALA A 330 8.76 8.84 -0.78
C ALA A 330 8.23 8.13 0.48
N THR A 331 6.91 8.13 0.70
CA THR A 331 6.27 7.56 1.89
C THR A 331 5.50 6.25 1.61
N ILE A 332 5.61 5.70 0.40
CA ILE A 332 5.04 4.37 0.09
C ILE A 332 5.62 3.32 1.05
N LEU A 333 4.76 2.47 1.59
CA LEU A 333 5.13 1.40 2.52
C LEU A 333 5.47 0.08 1.77
N ALA A 334 6.30 -0.75 2.37
CA ALA A 334 6.47 -2.14 1.95
C ALA A 334 5.26 -2.99 2.43
N PRO A 335 4.74 -3.94 1.60
CA PRO A 335 5.24 -4.36 0.28
C PRO A 335 4.63 -3.59 -0.91
N GLY A 336 3.98 -2.46 -0.69
CA GLY A 336 3.46 -1.60 -1.77
C GLY A 336 4.54 -1.02 -2.69
N ASN A 337 5.83 -1.10 -2.29
CA ASN A 337 6.97 -0.70 -3.10
C ASN A 337 7.37 -1.74 -4.18
N ASP A 338 6.81 -2.94 -4.16
CA ASP A 338 7.06 -3.94 -5.19
C ASP A 338 6.48 -3.49 -6.55
N PRO A 339 7.26 -3.54 -7.66
CA PRO A 339 6.80 -3.06 -8.95
C PRO A 339 5.68 -3.90 -9.58
N ASN A 340 5.54 -5.18 -9.23
CA ASN A 340 4.59 -6.08 -9.86
C ASN A 340 3.18 -5.94 -9.25
N VAL A 341 3.06 -5.79 -7.92
CA VAL A 341 1.77 -5.71 -7.24
C VAL A 341 0.98 -4.46 -7.59
N ILE A 342 -0.33 -4.45 -7.34
CA ILE A 342 -1.18 -3.27 -7.48
C ILE A 342 -1.18 -2.51 -6.16
N THR A 343 -0.55 -1.34 -6.13
CA THR A 343 -0.50 -0.46 -4.96
C THR A 343 -1.54 0.62 -5.08
N VAL A 344 -2.37 0.78 -4.04
CA VAL A 344 -3.57 1.63 -4.08
C VAL A 344 -3.46 2.80 -3.10
N GLY A 345 -3.57 4.02 -3.65
CA GLY A 345 -3.74 5.25 -2.88
C GLY A 345 -5.22 5.53 -2.59
N ALA A 346 -5.48 6.49 -1.71
CA ALA A 346 -6.81 6.81 -1.23
C ALA A 346 -7.33 8.15 -1.76
N THR A 347 -8.62 8.18 -2.12
CA THR A 347 -9.38 9.40 -2.46
C THR A 347 -10.52 9.62 -1.48
N LYS A 348 -11.02 10.85 -1.48
CA LYS A 348 -12.20 11.32 -0.76
C LYS A 348 -13.27 11.66 -1.79
N THR A 349 -14.45 11.04 -1.69
CA THR A 349 -15.56 11.21 -2.66
C THR A 349 -16.51 12.33 -2.31
N ASN A 350 -16.28 13.05 -1.21
CA ASN A 350 -17.16 14.12 -0.71
C ASN A 350 -18.63 13.70 -0.62
N SER A 351 -18.91 12.40 -0.42
CA SER A 351 -20.25 11.77 -0.36
C SER A 351 -21.07 11.89 -1.63
N SER A 352 -20.42 12.05 -2.76
CA SER A 352 -21.06 12.06 -4.06
C SER A 352 -20.65 10.83 -4.88
N ALA A 353 -21.53 10.38 -5.76
CA ALA A 353 -21.22 9.35 -6.74
C ALA A 353 -20.47 9.93 -7.97
N SER A 354 -20.33 11.24 -8.03
CA SER A 354 -19.59 11.95 -9.08
C SER A 354 -18.11 11.98 -8.74
N ARG A 355 -17.27 11.67 -9.70
CA ARG A 355 -15.81 11.79 -9.55
C ARG A 355 -15.26 13.19 -9.78
N MET A 356 -16.14 14.13 -10.21
CA MET A 356 -15.70 15.48 -10.61
C MET A 356 -15.32 16.36 -9.41
N ASP A 357 -15.83 16.07 -8.24
CA ASP A 357 -15.55 16.75 -6.97
C ASP A 357 -14.66 15.94 -6.04
N ASP A 358 -14.20 14.76 -6.46
CA ASP A 358 -13.33 13.90 -5.68
C ASP A 358 -11.93 14.51 -5.55
N THR A 359 -11.32 14.29 -4.40
CA THR A 359 -9.96 14.75 -4.11
C THR A 359 -9.12 13.60 -3.57
N VAL A 360 -7.80 13.70 -3.70
CA VAL A 360 -6.89 12.77 -3.04
C VAL A 360 -6.94 13.00 -1.53
N ALA A 361 -7.02 11.93 -0.77
CA ALA A 361 -6.95 12.02 0.69
C ALA A 361 -5.54 12.45 1.10
N SER A 362 -5.41 13.50 1.88
CA SER A 362 -4.12 14.10 2.23
C SER A 362 -3.16 13.13 2.96
N TYR A 363 -3.70 12.11 3.63
CA TYR A 363 -2.90 11.06 4.27
C TYR A 363 -2.37 10.01 3.29
N SER A 364 -2.90 9.92 2.06
CA SER A 364 -2.46 8.89 1.11
C SER A 364 -0.98 9.03 0.80
N SER A 365 -0.21 7.98 1.06
CA SER A 365 1.23 7.94 0.78
C SER A 365 1.53 8.17 -0.70
N LYS A 366 2.64 8.85 -0.97
CA LYS A 366 3.06 9.27 -2.30
C LYS A 366 4.40 8.63 -2.67
N GLY A 367 4.56 8.29 -3.94
CA GLY A 367 5.84 7.85 -4.50
C GLY A 367 6.82 9.01 -4.76
N PRO A 368 7.91 8.72 -5.51
CA PRO A 368 8.40 7.39 -5.83
C PRO A 368 8.78 6.61 -4.58
N THR A 369 8.98 5.29 -4.67
CA THR A 369 9.41 4.50 -3.49
C THR A 369 10.79 4.93 -3.02
N LEU A 370 11.03 4.88 -1.70
CA LEU A 370 12.17 5.52 -1.04
C LEU A 370 13.55 5.10 -1.58
N LEU A 371 13.75 3.82 -1.90
CA LEU A 371 15.07 3.30 -2.31
C LEU A 371 15.15 2.97 -3.80
N ASP A 372 14.12 2.34 -4.33
CA ASP A 372 14.13 1.82 -5.71
C ASP A 372 13.48 2.79 -6.70
N HIS A 373 12.91 3.89 -6.21
CA HIS A 373 12.25 4.93 -6.99
C HIS A 373 11.17 4.43 -7.95
N VAL A 374 10.51 3.33 -7.61
CA VAL A 374 9.38 2.80 -8.36
C VAL A 374 8.23 3.79 -8.30
N VAL A 375 7.59 4.03 -9.44
CA VAL A 375 6.40 4.90 -9.53
C VAL A 375 5.22 4.22 -8.85
N LYS A 376 4.77 4.79 -7.76
CA LYS A 376 3.63 4.32 -6.95
C LYS A 376 2.86 5.55 -6.41
N PRO A 377 1.56 5.39 -6.06
CA PRO A 377 0.73 4.20 -6.23
C PRO A 377 0.48 3.89 -7.71
N ASP A 378 -0.05 2.68 -8.03
CA ASP A 378 -0.43 2.35 -9.40
C ASP A 378 -1.74 3.05 -9.81
N LEU A 379 -2.67 3.20 -8.87
CA LEU A 379 -3.95 3.88 -9.03
C LEU A 379 -4.52 4.28 -7.66
N VAL A 380 -5.61 5.04 -7.66
CA VAL A 380 -6.33 5.44 -6.45
C VAL A 380 -7.77 4.97 -6.46
N ALA A 381 -8.35 4.81 -5.27
CA ALA A 381 -9.75 4.43 -5.05
C ALA A 381 -10.30 5.12 -3.79
N PRO A 382 -11.63 5.18 -3.57
CA PRO A 382 -12.22 5.71 -2.36
C PRO A 382 -11.62 5.06 -1.10
N GLY A 383 -11.16 5.85 -0.18
CA GLY A 383 -10.55 5.35 1.06
C GLY A 383 -10.89 6.16 2.29
N ASN A 384 -11.62 7.25 2.13
CA ASN A 384 -11.94 8.16 3.23
C ASN A 384 -13.36 7.91 3.72
N ARG A 385 -13.54 7.68 5.04
CA ARG A 385 -14.83 7.49 5.70
C ARG A 385 -15.72 6.40 5.06
N ILE A 386 -15.12 5.32 4.65
CA ILE A 386 -15.85 4.19 4.05
C ILE A 386 -16.60 3.43 5.14
N VAL A 387 -17.88 3.20 4.90
CA VAL A 387 -18.74 2.41 5.77
C VAL A 387 -18.70 0.94 5.36
N SER A 388 -18.38 0.07 6.30
CA SER A 388 -18.36 -1.38 6.09
C SER A 388 -18.62 -2.14 7.37
N LEU A 389 -18.47 -3.46 7.33
CA LEU A 389 -18.83 -4.37 8.41
C LEU A 389 -18.03 -4.10 9.69
N SER A 390 -18.72 -4.24 10.82
CA SER A 390 -18.14 -4.11 12.16
C SER A 390 -17.88 -5.48 12.78
N SER A 391 -16.79 -5.60 13.54
CA SER A 391 -16.52 -6.72 14.43
C SER A 391 -16.91 -6.32 15.87
N PRO A 392 -18.05 -6.78 16.40
CA PRO A 392 -18.51 -6.38 17.73
C PRO A 392 -17.52 -6.71 18.84
N GLY A 393 -17.23 -5.74 19.70
CA GLY A 393 -16.29 -5.91 20.81
C GLY A 393 -14.82 -5.84 20.44
N SER A 394 -14.49 -5.59 19.18
CA SER A 394 -13.12 -5.37 18.73
C SER A 394 -12.53 -4.05 19.28
N THR A 395 -11.20 -3.96 19.24
CA THR A 395 -10.47 -2.79 19.77
C THR A 395 -10.91 -1.49 19.08
N LEU A 396 -11.04 -1.47 17.76
CA LEU A 396 -11.47 -0.27 17.02
C LEU A 396 -12.88 0.17 17.42
N VAL A 397 -13.82 -0.78 17.51
CA VAL A 397 -15.21 -0.48 17.87
C VAL A 397 -15.34 0.04 19.31
N THR A 398 -14.54 -0.51 20.23
CA THR A 398 -14.58 -0.11 21.65
C THR A 398 -13.83 1.19 21.93
N SER A 399 -12.71 1.42 21.25
CA SER A 399 -11.87 2.62 21.43
C SER A 399 -12.41 3.83 20.67
N LEU A 400 -13.09 3.60 19.54
CA LEU A 400 -13.56 4.62 18.60
C LEU A 400 -15.07 4.52 18.42
N GLY A 401 -15.81 4.50 19.52
CA GLY A 401 -17.27 4.28 19.54
C GLY A 401 -18.11 5.24 18.69
N ASN A 402 -17.58 6.42 18.35
CA ASN A 402 -18.16 7.41 17.44
C ASN A 402 -18.15 6.97 15.96
N LEU A 403 -17.34 5.95 15.60
CA LEU A 403 -17.27 5.40 14.26
C LEU A 403 -18.43 4.49 13.89
N ASN A 404 -19.21 4.03 14.88
CA ASN A 404 -20.34 3.16 14.64
C ASN A 404 -21.44 3.88 13.86
N VAL A 405 -21.87 3.27 12.76
CA VAL A 405 -22.96 3.77 11.94
C VAL A 405 -24.29 3.39 12.59
N GLN A 406 -25.13 4.40 12.81
CA GLN A 406 -26.44 4.19 13.42
C GLN A 406 -27.50 3.85 12.36
N GLY A 407 -28.40 2.95 12.69
CA GLY A 407 -29.60 2.70 11.90
C GLY A 407 -30.55 3.91 11.90
N THR A 408 -31.40 3.97 10.90
CA THR A 408 -32.45 4.99 10.81
C THR A 408 -33.53 4.78 11.89
N SER A 409 -34.35 5.80 12.11
CA SER A 409 -35.51 5.71 13.02
C SER A 409 -36.52 4.60 12.67
N ASN A 410 -36.50 4.12 11.45
CA ASN A 410 -37.36 3.03 10.97
C ASN A 410 -36.75 1.63 11.24
N CYS A 411 -35.59 1.56 11.84
CA CYS A 411 -34.99 0.29 12.21
C CYS A 411 -35.72 -0.33 13.40
N THR A 412 -36.43 -1.42 13.16
CA THR A 412 -37.21 -2.17 14.19
C THR A 412 -36.40 -3.31 14.84
N GLY A 413 -35.07 -3.36 14.64
CA GLY A 413 -34.23 -4.43 15.13
C GLY A 413 -32.85 -3.95 15.62
N LYS A 414 -31.89 -4.87 15.65
CA LYS A 414 -30.49 -4.61 16.05
C LYS A 414 -29.71 -3.89 14.93
N CYS A 415 -30.00 -2.62 14.70
CA CYS A 415 -29.32 -1.83 13.66
C CYS A 415 -28.15 -0.98 14.19
N SER A 416 -27.74 -1.14 15.43
CA SER A 416 -26.54 -0.50 15.96
C SER A 416 -25.39 -1.51 16.03
N GLY A 417 -24.18 -1.08 15.71
CA GLY A 417 -22.98 -1.91 15.85
C GLY A 417 -22.74 -2.96 14.75
N LYS A 418 -23.50 -2.91 13.65
CA LYS A 418 -23.29 -3.79 12.48
C LYS A 418 -22.29 -3.24 11.48
N TYR A 419 -22.19 -1.91 11.41
CA TYR A 419 -21.32 -1.20 10.50
C TYR A 419 -20.51 -0.16 11.24
N THR A 420 -19.29 0.03 10.78
CA THR A 420 -18.38 1.06 11.27
C THR A 420 -17.77 1.83 10.10
N ARG A 421 -17.23 2.99 10.39
CA ARG A 421 -16.63 3.90 9.42
C ARG A 421 -15.14 3.96 9.67
N LEU A 422 -14.32 3.72 8.63
CA LEU A 422 -12.88 3.84 8.71
C LEU A 422 -12.35 4.63 7.50
N SER A 423 -11.17 5.23 7.68
CA SER A 423 -10.42 5.92 6.63
C SER A 423 -9.03 5.31 6.49
N GLY A 424 -8.48 5.29 5.28
CA GLY A 424 -7.13 4.81 5.00
C GLY A 424 -6.99 4.24 3.59
N THR A 425 -5.77 4.14 3.10
CA THR A 425 -5.47 3.35 1.89
C THR A 425 -5.85 1.89 2.08
N SER A 426 -5.95 1.44 3.33
CA SER A 426 -6.51 0.14 3.74
C SER A 426 -7.98 -0.06 3.32
N MET A 427 -8.77 0.99 3.11
CA MET A 427 -10.16 0.93 2.63
C MET A 427 -10.25 1.06 1.11
N ALA A 428 -9.29 1.73 0.49
CA ALA A 428 -9.15 1.83 -0.96
C ALA A 428 -8.71 0.49 -1.59
N THR A 429 -7.79 -0.20 -0.95
CA THR A 429 -7.21 -1.49 -1.39
C THR A 429 -8.28 -2.57 -1.62
N PRO A 430 -9.23 -2.85 -0.70
CA PRO A 430 -10.25 -3.86 -0.91
C PRO A 430 -11.26 -3.52 -2.01
N ILE A 431 -11.43 -2.25 -2.37
CA ILE A 431 -12.25 -1.87 -3.54
C ILE A 431 -11.58 -2.41 -4.82
N VAL A 432 -10.27 -2.22 -4.95
CA VAL A 432 -9.50 -2.72 -6.09
C VAL A 432 -9.40 -4.24 -6.07
N ALA A 433 -9.27 -4.86 -4.90
CA ALA A 433 -9.30 -6.32 -4.76
C ALA A 433 -10.65 -6.92 -5.19
N GLY A 434 -11.76 -6.28 -4.82
CA GLY A 434 -13.10 -6.65 -5.28
C GLY A 434 -13.26 -6.48 -6.80
N ALA A 435 -12.75 -5.39 -7.37
CA ALA A 435 -12.76 -5.16 -8.82
C ALA A 435 -11.95 -6.25 -9.55
N ALA A 436 -10.79 -6.66 -9.03
CA ALA A 436 -10.03 -7.78 -9.57
C ALA A 436 -10.83 -9.09 -9.52
N ALA A 437 -11.57 -9.33 -8.44
CA ALA A 437 -12.43 -10.51 -8.32
C ALA A 437 -13.55 -10.51 -9.37
N LEU A 438 -14.18 -9.37 -9.66
CA LEU A 438 -15.18 -9.24 -10.74
C LEU A 438 -14.56 -9.50 -12.11
N MET A 439 -13.37 -8.98 -12.39
CA MET A 439 -12.67 -9.22 -13.66
C MET A 439 -12.34 -10.70 -13.85
N LEU A 440 -11.92 -11.37 -12.78
CA LEU A 440 -11.59 -12.81 -12.77
C LEU A 440 -12.83 -13.71 -12.85
N GLN A 441 -13.99 -13.27 -12.36
CA GLN A 441 -15.26 -13.94 -12.61
C GLN A 441 -15.66 -13.85 -14.09
N LYS A 442 -15.51 -12.66 -14.69
CA LYS A 442 -15.84 -12.42 -16.11
C LYS A 442 -14.93 -13.23 -17.04
N ASP A 443 -13.63 -13.24 -16.76
CA ASP A 443 -12.63 -13.97 -17.55
C ASP A 443 -11.61 -14.64 -16.59
N PRO A 444 -11.80 -15.93 -16.29
CA PRO A 444 -10.89 -16.66 -15.39
C PRO A 444 -9.47 -16.88 -15.94
N THR A 445 -9.24 -16.59 -17.22
CA THR A 445 -7.95 -16.85 -17.88
C THR A 445 -6.98 -15.67 -17.81
N VAL A 446 -7.45 -14.48 -17.44
CA VAL A 446 -6.59 -13.29 -17.38
C VAL A 446 -5.51 -13.39 -16.31
N THR A 447 -4.33 -12.92 -16.68
CA THR A 447 -3.16 -12.88 -15.79
C THR A 447 -3.23 -11.67 -14.84
N PRO A 448 -2.50 -11.71 -13.71
CA PRO A 448 -2.38 -10.54 -12.85
C PRO A 448 -1.88 -9.29 -13.58
N ASP A 449 -0.89 -9.43 -14.47
CA ASP A 449 -0.38 -8.33 -15.30
C ASP A 449 -1.46 -7.73 -16.20
N THR A 450 -2.28 -8.56 -16.81
CA THR A 450 -3.38 -8.09 -17.64
C THR A 450 -4.43 -7.33 -16.82
N ILE A 451 -4.75 -7.80 -15.60
CA ILE A 451 -5.67 -7.10 -14.70
C ILE A 451 -5.12 -5.74 -14.31
N LYS A 452 -3.85 -5.69 -13.84
CA LYS A 452 -3.18 -4.44 -13.49
C LYS A 452 -3.19 -3.46 -14.67
N ALA A 453 -2.77 -3.91 -15.83
CA ALA A 453 -2.71 -3.09 -17.03
C ALA A 453 -4.09 -2.55 -17.45
N ARG A 454 -5.14 -3.39 -17.44
CA ARG A 454 -6.51 -2.95 -17.77
C ARG A 454 -7.01 -1.90 -16.79
N MET A 455 -6.84 -2.11 -15.48
CA MET A 455 -7.24 -1.16 -14.45
C MET A 455 -6.53 0.18 -14.62
N MET A 456 -5.21 0.17 -14.81
CA MET A 456 -4.42 1.40 -14.96
C MET A 456 -4.76 2.12 -16.27
N LYS A 457 -4.88 1.40 -17.39
CA LYS A 457 -5.22 1.99 -18.71
C LYS A 457 -6.57 2.67 -18.69
N THR A 458 -7.56 2.06 -18.07
CA THR A 458 -8.94 2.55 -18.04
C THR A 458 -9.25 3.45 -16.86
N ALA A 459 -8.31 3.65 -15.94
CA ALA A 459 -8.48 4.55 -14.82
C ALA A 459 -8.90 5.94 -15.30
N TRP A 460 -9.85 6.55 -14.58
CA TRP A 460 -10.32 7.90 -14.89
C TRP A 460 -9.26 8.94 -14.53
N LYS A 461 -9.04 9.92 -15.42
CA LYS A 461 -7.93 10.87 -15.34
C LYS A 461 -8.38 12.33 -15.22
N GLY A 462 -9.66 12.55 -14.97
CA GLY A 462 -10.24 13.90 -14.95
C GLY A 462 -10.06 14.67 -13.64
N TYR A 463 -9.06 14.33 -12.83
CA TYR A 463 -8.73 15.07 -11.62
C TYR A 463 -8.34 16.54 -11.91
N PRO A 464 -8.57 17.46 -10.95
CA PRO A 464 -7.88 18.76 -10.96
C PRO A 464 -6.37 18.55 -10.85
N THR A 465 -5.60 19.61 -11.05
CA THR A 465 -4.12 19.52 -10.96
C THR A 465 -3.62 19.38 -9.54
N ASN A 466 -4.40 19.82 -8.56
CA ASN A 466 -4.05 19.81 -7.14
C ASN A 466 -5.29 19.94 -6.25
N SER A 467 -5.10 19.74 -4.97
CA SER A 467 -6.08 20.08 -3.94
C SER A 467 -5.43 20.41 -2.60
N TRP A 468 -6.22 21.05 -1.74
CA TRP A 468 -5.93 21.22 -0.33
C TRP A 468 -6.80 20.25 0.48
N GLY A 469 -6.17 19.42 1.31
CA GLY A 469 -6.83 18.63 2.33
C GLY A 469 -6.57 19.19 3.72
N TRP A 470 -7.51 19.00 4.66
CA TRP A 470 -7.36 19.47 6.03
C TRP A 470 -7.41 18.27 6.98
N ASP A 471 -6.48 18.22 7.95
CA ASP A 471 -6.52 17.21 9.00
C ASP A 471 -7.53 17.58 10.11
N CYS A 472 -7.70 16.71 11.09
CA CYS A 472 -8.63 16.93 12.21
C CYS A 472 -8.16 18.05 13.17
N TRP A 473 -6.93 18.52 13.05
CA TRP A 473 -6.39 19.65 13.82
C TRP A 473 -6.47 20.97 13.04
N GLY A 474 -6.94 20.95 11.79
CA GLY A 474 -7.08 22.13 10.95
C GLY A 474 -5.81 22.53 10.22
N HIS A 475 -4.79 21.65 10.11
CA HIS A 475 -3.64 21.91 9.28
C HIS A 475 -3.98 21.61 7.82
N GLY A 476 -3.62 22.54 6.93
CA GLY A 476 -3.77 22.37 5.50
C GLY A 476 -2.62 21.55 4.90
N HIS A 477 -2.97 20.59 4.02
CA HIS A 477 -2.01 19.77 3.30
C HIS A 477 -2.25 19.92 1.81
N PHE A 478 -1.26 20.45 1.11
CA PHE A 478 -1.27 20.56 -0.34
C PHE A 478 -0.94 19.20 -0.99
N SER A 479 -1.68 18.84 -2.03
CA SER A 479 -1.43 17.64 -2.82
C SER A 479 -1.45 17.98 -4.30
N GLN A 480 -0.33 17.81 -4.97
CA GLN A 480 -0.23 17.82 -6.43
C GLN A 480 -0.69 16.47 -6.96
N TYR A 481 -1.45 16.47 -8.07
CA TYR A 481 -1.96 15.25 -8.68
C TYR A 481 -1.07 14.82 -9.83
N ASP A 482 0.08 14.29 -9.48
CA ASP A 482 1.05 13.68 -10.38
C ASP A 482 1.03 12.14 -10.30
N ILE A 483 1.91 11.51 -11.05
CA ILE A 483 2.03 10.05 -11.09
C ILE A 483 2.43 9.42 -9.77
N PHE A 484 3.05 10.16 -8.88
CA PHE A 484 3.45 9.69 -7.57
C PHE A 484 2.33 9.85 -6.53
N THR A 485 1.31 10.64 -6.86
CA THR A 485 0.16 10.89 -5.99
C THR A 485 -1.05 10.05 -6.39
N ILE A 486 -1.36 9.99 -7.68
CA ILE A 486 -2.57 9.31 -8.20
C ILE A 486 -2.27 8.09 -9.08
N GLY A 487 -0.99 7.79 -9.36
CA GLY A 487 -0.63 6.71 -10.27
C GLY A 487 -1.28 6.89 -11.65
N ALA A 488 -1.92 5.84 -12.16
CA ALA A 488 -2.66 5.88 -13.42
C ALA A 488 -4.03 6.59 -13.32
N GLY A 489 -4.46 7.00 -12.14
CA GLY A 489 -5.73 7.71 -11.91
C GLY A 489 -6.71 6.94 -11.03
N TYR A 490 -7.95 7.36 -11.07
CA TYR A 490 -9.04 6.79 -10.28
C TYR A 490 -9.57 5.51 -10.93
N ILE A 491 -9.70 4.42 -10.18
CA ILE A 491 -10.22 3.17 -10.71
C ILE A 491 -11.61 3.35 -11.34
N ASP A 492 -11.80 2.76 -12.53
CA ASP A 492 -13.08 2.64 -13.21
C ASP A 492 -13.38 1.16 -13.46
N VAL A 493 -14.20 0.57 -12.61
CA VAL A 493 -14.50 -0.87 -12.65
C VAL A 493 -15.24 -1.24 -13.93
N TYR A 494 -16.19 -0.40 -14.37
CA TYR A 494 -16.95 -0.64 -15.59
C TYR A 494 -16.04 -0.61 -16.84
N ALA A 495 -15.19 0.40 -16.95
CA ALA A 495 -14.26 0.53 -18.06
C ALA A 495 -13.20 -0.59 -18.05
N ALA A 496 -12.69 -0.99 -16.86
CA ALA A 496 -11.74 -2.09 -16.73
C ALA A 496 -12.33 -3.43 -17.18
N LEU A 497 -13.57 -3.69 -16.82
CA LEU A 497 -14.31 -4.88 -17.29
C LEU A 497 -14.61 -4.84 -18.79
N GLY A 498 -14.81 -3.67 -19.37
CA GLY A 498 -15.02 -3.49 -20.81
C GLY A 498 -13.75 -3.63 -21.65
N ASN A 499 -12.58 -3.51 -21.04
CA ASN A 499 -11.29 -3.60 -21.75
C ASN A 499 -10.89 -5.06 -22.01
N ASN A 500 -10.46 -5.36 -23.25
CA ASN A 500 -10.06 -6.70 -23.68
C ASN A 500 -8.55 -6.82 -23.99
N ASP A 501 -7.75 -5.82 -23.69
CA ASP A 501 -6.30 -5.87 -23.91
C ASP A 501 -5.66 -7.02 -23.13
N VAL A 502 -4.64 -7.64 -23.71
CA VAL A 502 -3.86 -8.71 -23.10
C VAL A 502 -2.40 -8.27 -23.02
N VAL A 503 -1.79 -8.43 -21.86
CA VAL A 503 -0.39 -8.12 -21.64
C VAL A 503 0.43 -9.40 -21.68
N ASN A 504 1.42 -9.44 -22.57
CA ASN A 504 2.29 -10.59 -22.75
C ASN A 504 3.69 -10.40 -22.10
N ALA A 505 4.04 -9.19 -21.69
CA ALA A 505 5.40 -8.82 -21.29
C ALA A 505 5.54 -8.33 -19.83
N GLY A 506 4.54 -8.56 -18.99
CA GLY A 506 4.50 -8.02 -17.63
C GLY A 506 3.96 -6.58 -17.56
N ALA A 507 3.46 -6.19 -16.38
CA ALA A 507 2.92 -4.87 -16.07
C ALA A 507 3.61 -4.23 -14.86
N ALA A 508 4.92 -4.41 -14.75
CA ALA A 508 5.71 -3.80 -13.68
C ALA A 508 5.62 -2.27 -13.75
N SER A 509 5.49 -1.63 -12.60
CA SER A 509 5.52 -0.17 -12.49
C SER A 509 6.90 0.37 -12.88
N PRO A 510 6.99 1.52 -13.57
CA PRO A 510 8.26 2.06 -14.02
C PRO A 510 9.10 2.60 -12.87
N VAL A 511 10.38 2.83 -13.14
CA VAL A 511 11.33 3.43 -12.19
C VAL A 511 11.66 4.85 -12.63
N ALA A 512 11.60 5.79 -11.70
CA ALA A 512 12.02 7.17 -11.91
C ALA A 512 13.55 7.27 -11.72
N ASN A 513 14.25 7.78 -12.74
CA ASN A 513 15.69 7.97 -12.72
C ASN A 513 16.03 9.45 -12.76
N PHE A 514 16.77 9.93 -11.78
CA PHE A 514 17.24 11.30 -11.73
C PHE A 514 18.68 11.42 -12.26
N ASN A 515 18.89 12.26 -13.25
CA ASN A 515 20.22 12.55 -13.76
C ASN A 515 20.77 13.82 -13.07
N THR A 516 21.70 13.63 -12.16
CA THR A 516 22.30 14.71 -11.36
C THR A 516 23.09 15.74 -12.19
N VAL A 517 23.55 15.38 -13.40
CA VAL A 517 24.31 16.28 -14.28
C VAL A 517 23.38 17.21 -15.04
N THR A 518 22.25 16.68 -15.53
CA THR A 518 21.31 17.46 -16.35
C THR A 518 20.13 18.00 -15.55
N GLY A 519 19.96 17.56 -14.28
CA GLY A 519 18.81 17.89 -13.46
C GLY A 519 17.48 17.29 -14.00
N LYS A 520 17.54 16.25 -14.84
CA LYS A 520 16.36 15.68 -15.48
C LYS A 520 15.98 14.35 -14.87
N VAL A 521 14.65 14.08 -14.78
CA VAL A 521 14.10 12.76 -14.46
C VAL A 521 13.61 12.10 -15.73
N SER A 522 13.85 10.81 -15.85
CA SER A 522 13.33 9.94 -16.90
C SER A 522 12.71 8.70 -16.28
N LEU A 523 11.79 8.07 -16.99
CA LEU A 523 11.22 6.78 -16.59
C LEU A 523 11.89 5.66 -17.37
N SER A 524 12.33 4.62 -16.66
CA SER A 524 12.75 3.33 -17.25
C SER A 524 11.66 2.29 -17.05
N ASN A 525 11.65 1.26 -17.91
CA ASN A 525 10.62 0.22 -17.95
C ASN A 525 9.21 0.73 -18.29
N SER A 526 9.12 1.92 -18.89
CA SER A 526 7.85 2.53 -19.29
C SER A 526 7.23 1.90 -20.55
N GLN A 527 7.86 0.90 -21.13
CA GLN A 527 7.45 0.20 -22.38
C GLN A 527 6.23 -0.72 -22.20
N SER A 528 5.62 -0.78 -21.02
CA SER A 528 4.40 -1.56 -20.84
C SER A 528 3.22 -0.90 -21.54
N ILE A 529 2.20 -1.69 -21.88
CA ILE A 529 0.95 -1.24 -22.48
C ILE A 529 0.25 -0.12 -21.69
N VAL A 530 0.58 -0.02 -20.40
CA VAL A 530 0.02 0.94 -19.45
C VAL A 530 0.72 2.29 -19.52
N TRP A 531 2.02 2.27 -19.77
CA TRP A 531 2.90 3.44 -19.76
C TRP A 531 3.40 3.84 -21.15
N GLY A 532 2.94 3.15 -22.21
CA GLY A 532 3.34 3.39 -23.59
C GLY A 532 2.61 4.57 -24.24
N ASN A 533 3.03 4.87 -25.45
CA ASN A 533 2.83 6.02 -26.34
C ASN A 533 1.49 6.76 -26.39
N SER A 534 0.53 6.59 -25.52
CA SER A 534 -0.79 7.24 -25.68
C SER A 534 -1.64 7.40 -24.44
N ILE A 535 -1.06 7.55 -23.25
CA ILE A 535 -1.87 7.91 -22.09
C ILE A 535 -1.91 9.43 -21.96
N ILE A 536 -3.06 10.00 -22.21
CA ILE A 536 -3.36 11.40 -21.95
C ILE A 536 -3.93 11.49 -20.53
N TRP A 537 -3.31 12.28 -19.68
CA TRP A 537 -3.71 12.53 -18.31
C TRP A 537 -4.28 13.93 -18.19
N GLY A 538 -5.55 14.02 -17.76
CA GLY A 538 -6.19 15.32 -17.63
C GLY A 538 -6.05 16.20 -18.88
N SER A 539 -6.42 17.44 -18.85
CA SER A 539 -6.28 18.35 -19.98
C SER A 539 -4.84 18.69 -20.38
N SER A 540 -3.83 18.13 -19.71
CA SER A 540 -2.45 18.59 -19.92
C SER A 540 -1.34 17.58 -19.61
N ILE A 541 -1.60 16.28 -19.41
CA ILE A 541 -0.53 15.30 -19.18
C ILE A 541 -0.50 14.31 -20.33
N ILE A 542 0.63 14.24 -21.03
CA ILE A 542 0.86 13.34 -22.16
C ILE A 542 1.99 12.38 -21.81
N TRP A 543 1.76 11.07 -21.96
CA TRP A 543 2.73 10.01 -21.75
C TRP A 543 3.14 9.36 -23.07
N GLY A 544 4.42 9.15 -23.30
CA GLY A 544 4.96 8.51 -24.49
C GLY A 544 6.32 9.05 -24.88
N ASP A 545 6.90 8.56 -25.98
CA ASP A 545 8.21 8.99 -26.50
C ASP A 545 8.27 10.50 -26.84
N SER A 546 7.17 11.20 -26.71
CA SER A 546 7.04 12.64 -26.98
C SER A 546 6.29 13.37 -25.87
N ILE A 547 6.66 13.13 -24.64
CA ILE A 547 6.14 13.95 -23.56
C ILE A 547 6.99 15.21 -23.48
N VAL A 548 6.39 16.35 -23.59
CA VAL A 548 7.06 17.63 -23.46
C VAL A 548 6.66 18.22 -22.12
N TRP A 549 7.56 18.26 -21.16
CA TRP A 549 7.46 19.23 -20.11
C TRP A 549 8.05 20.52 -20.68
N GLY A 550 7.22 21.56 -20.74
CA GLY A 550 7.58 22.75 -21.43
C GLY A 550 8.95 23.24 -21.09
N GLY A 551 9.77 23.44 -22.12
CA GLY A 551 11.04 24.10 -21.96
C GLY A 551 10.82 25.52 -21.42
N ASN A 552 11.54 25.84 -20.40
CA ASN A 552 11.87 27.20 -19.92
C ASN A 552 10.81 28.02 -19.18
N ILE A 553 9.52 27.88 -19.44
CA ILE A 553 8.51 28.60 -18.64
C ILE A 553 7.25 27.78 -18.67
N VAL A 554 6.92 27.16 -17.57
CA VAL A 554 5.58 26.63 -17.36
C VAL A 554 4.76 27.76 -16.79
N SER A 555 3.98 28.39 -17.64
CA SER A 555 3.00 29.39 -17.22
C SER A 555 1.67 28.68 -17.07
N SER A 556 1.13 28.68 -15.86
CA SER A 556 -0.18 28.14 -15.50
C SER A 556 -0.37 26.63 -15.70
N ASP A 557 -0.99 25.98 -14.75
CA ASP A 557 -1.75 24.73 -14.67
C ASP A 557 -1.37 23.54 -15.59
N SER A 558 -0.22 23.54 -16.25
CA SER A 558 0.18 22.51 -17.21
C SER A 558 1.36 21.72 -16.71
N ILE A 559 1.17 20.40 -16.61
CA ILE A 559 2.25 19.45 -16.39
C ILE A 559 2.54 18.75 -17.72
N ILE A 560 3.74 18.92 -18.25
CA ILE A 560 4.19 18.29 -19.49
C ILE A 560 5.34 17.35 -19.17
N TRP A 561 5.23 16.07 -19.55
CA TRP A 561 6.26 15.06 -19.36
C TRP A 561 6.89 14.68 -20.70
N GLY A 562 8.20 14.71 -20.80
CA GLY A 562 8.95 14.27 -21.98
C GLY A 562 9.99 13.20 -21.63
N ASP A 563 10.85 12.84 -22.57
CA ASP A 563 12.03 12.01 -22.30
C ASP A 563 12.91 12.56 -21.19
N SER A 564 12.53 13.71 -20.66
CA SER A 564 13.22 14.36 -19.56
C SER A 564 12.28 15.22 -18.75
N ILE A 565 12.04 14.81 -17.55
CA ILE A 565 11.47 15.64 -16.52
C ILE A 565 12.56 16.64 -16.10
N ILE A 566 12.29 17.93 -16.22
CA ILE A 566 13.23 18.94 -15.76
C ILE A 566 12.98 19.15 -14.28
N TRP A 567 13.95 18.75 -13.48
CA TRP A 567 14.06 19.12 -12.09
C TRP A 567 15.01 20.28 -12.04
N GLY A 568 14.63 21.42 -11.66
CA GLY A 568 15.60 22.41 -11.75
C GLY A 568 15.37 23.80 -11.28
N GLN A 569 16.43 24.52 -11.20
CA GLN A 569 16.63 25.88 -10.73
C GLN A 569 16.12 26.97 -11.70
N THR A 570 15.14 26.76 -12.52
CA THR A 570 14.61 27.82 -13.38
C THR A 570 13.26 28.25 -12.87
N GLY A 571 13.06 29.54 -12.75
CA GLY A 571 11.89 30.14 -12.14
C GLY A 571 10.58 29.62 -12.72
N VAL A 572 9.70 29.23 -11.84
CA VAL A 572 8.32 28.83 -12.14
C VAL A 572 7.45 30.04 -11.83
N ALA A 573 6.70 30.47 -12.80
CA ALA A 573 5.67 31.46 -12.59
C ALA A 573 4.30 30.75 -12.64
N GLY A 574 3.59 30.76 -11.53
CA GLY A 574 2.28 30.15 -11.42
C GLY A 574 2.29 28.84 -10.59
N ASN A 575 1.15 28.16 -10.49
CA ASN A 575 0.95 26.93 -9.70
C ASN A 575 1.59 25.68 -10.32
N SER A 576 2.78 25.79 -10.89
CA SER A 576 3.46 24.69 -11.55
C SER A 576 4.54 24.13 -10.66
N ILE A 577 4.63 22.79 -10.54
CA ILE A 577 5.70 22.15 -9.78
C ILE A 577 6.85 21.80 -10.69
N ILE A 578 7.99 22.36 -10.38
CA ILE A 578 9.28 21.89 -10.87
C ILE A 578 9.97 21.17 -9.73
N TRP A 579 10.33 19.92 -9.95
CA TRP A 579 11.12 19.17 -9.00
C TRP A 579 12.59 19.55 -9.16
N GLY A 580 13.14 20.18 -8.16
CA GLY A 580 14.58 20.37 -8.04
C GLY A 580 15.23 19.19 -7.32
N SER A 581 16.56 19.11 -7.39
CA SER A 581 17.37 18.11 -6.69
C SER A 581 17.10 18.04 -5.19
N SER A 582 16.33 18.96 -4.67
CA SER A 582 16.10 19.16 -3.25
C SER A 582 14.80 18.55 -2.71
N ILE A 583 13.81 18.24 -3.51
CA ILE A 583 12.51 17.84 -2.94
C ILE A 583 12.47 16.35 -2.61
N VAL A 584 12.97 15.50 -3.45
CA VAL A 584 13.06 14.05 -3.18
C VAL A 584 14.43 13.69 -2.59
N TRP A 585 15.40 14.52 -2.84
CA TRP A 585 16.81 14.21 -2.63
C TRP A 585 17.50 15.21 -1.70
N GLY A 586 16.74 16.06 -1.06
CA GLY A 586 17.12 16.98 0.00
C GLY A 586 18.31 17.85 -0.31
N ALA A 587 18.20 18.96 -0.79
CA ALA A 587 18.92 20.21 -0.54
C ALA A 587 18.52 21.26 -1.57
N ASP A 588 18.16 22.34 -1.07
CA ASP A 588 17.91 23.65 -1.67
C ASP A 588 16.48 23.93 -2.12
N SER A 589 16.01 24.95 -1.51
CA SER A 589 14.70 25.56 -1.60
C SER A 589 14.18 25.70 -3.03
N VAL A 590 13.02 25.16 -3.28
CA VAL A 590 12.21 25.55 -4.43
C VAL A 590 11.76 26.99 -4.20
N VAL A 591 12.38 27.91 -4.90
CA VAL A 591 11.94 29.29 -4.91
C VAL A 591 10.69 29.36 -5.79
N GLY A 592 9.53 29.42 -5.18
CA GLY A 592 8.27 29.53 -5.90
C GLY A 592 7.04 29.10 -5.12
N LEU A 593 7.19 28.33 -4.03
CA LEU A 593 6.09 27.99 -3.12
C LEU A 593 6.08 28.84 -1.83
N SER A 594 7.05 29.71 -1.64
CA SER A 594 7.14 30.57 -0.46
C SER A 594 6.25 31.81 -0.50
N ASP A 595 5.62 32.10 -1.63
CA ASP A 595 4.82 33.35 -1.77
C ASP A 595 3.33 33.16 -1.45
N SER A 596 2.92 32.01 -0.91
CA SER A 596 1.54 31.80 -0.43
C SER A 596 1.40 31.90 1.09
N GLU A 597 2.37 32.47 1.80
CA GLU A 597 2.22 32.79 3.23
C GLU A 597 1.34 34.00 3.50
N ASP A 598 0.98 34.77 2.48
CA ASP A 598 -0.01 35.82 2.68
C ASP A 598 -1.40 35.22 2.64
N GLY A 599 -1.85 34.94 3.88
CA GLY A 599 -3.12 34.41 4.19
C GLY A 599 -4.27 35.17 3.54
N GLU A 600 -5.25 34.43 3.08
CA GLU A 600 -6.58 34.93 3.05
C GLU A 600 -7.54 33.96 3.75
N ASN A 601 -8.40 34.57 4.58
CA ASN A 601 -9.43 34.08 5.49
C ASN A 601 -10.46 33.12 4.85
#